data_34e549cec1dc476d3f0e500b26a90f68
#
_entry.id   34e549cec1dc476d3f0e500b26a90f68
#
_cell.length_a   1.000
_cell.length_b   1.000
_cell.length_c   1.000
_cell.angle_alpha   90.00
_cell.angle_beta   90.00
_cell.angle_gamma   90.00
#
_symmetry.space_group_name_H-M   'P 1'
#
loop_
_entity.id
_entity.type
_entity.pdbx_description
1 polymer ?
#
loop_
_entity_poly.entity_id
_entity_poly.type
_entity_poly.pdbx_seq_one_letter_code
_entity_poly.pdbx_strand_id
1 'polypeptide(L)'
;MSITAAVDVRGTAHATDYQSRFNNWNSRASVRTKPLRILGEHLEGKLFFPPELVPGMDHPSFKAVATPELEQRILMHRLHAYLSFTTDLEQLVVNPVTQLLSREQLGFDLPRSMLRDAYKICTDESWHALFSDDLADQIVEATGEAPVELPRPGFLTELAELNAHEDASIRGLTDLFFTVVSETLISAILCGIPHDRRVVGAVRETVADHAEDEGRHHAFYAKFFEYAWHQLGATQRAAVGPLLPEFIIAFLAPDRAALSAVLAVAPLDADTIRGIVEESTPTAQVQASVRKAASATLRMFTHNGVLDDNRTRDRFAERGLIDA
;
A
#
# COMPACT_ATOMS: atom_id res chain seq x y z
N MET A 1 -1.66 23.03 6.51
CA MET A 1 -0.74 23.00 7.68
C MET A 1 0.68 23.10 7.14
N SER A 2 1.49 24.03 7.64
CA SER A 2 2.86 24.23 7.18
C SER A 2 3.75 23.23 7.91
N ILE A 3 4.24 22.20 7.22
CA ILE A 3 5.24 21.28 7.74
C ILE A 3 6.61 21.94 7.47
N THR A 4 7.00 22.86 8.35
CA THR A 4 8.36 23.41 8.34
C THR A 4 9.19 22.61 9.32
N ALA A 5 9.60 21.39 8.95
CA ALA A 5 10.72 20.75 9.59
C ALA A 5 11.98 21.47 9.11
N ALA A 6 12.65 22.24 9.97
CA ALA A 6 13.95 22.79 9.66
C ALA A 6 14.94 21.62 9.51
N VAL A 7 15.22 21.23 8.27
CA VAL A 7 16.28 20.29 7.94
C VAL A 7 17.60 21.06 8.06
N ASP A 8 18.49 20.64 8.96
CA ASP A 8 19.86 21.17 9.06
C ASP A 8 20.66 20.59 7.88
N VAL A 9 20.73 21.35 6.79
CA VAL A 9 21.35 20.92 5.52
C VAL A 9 22.88 21.03 5.67
N ARG A 10 23.54 19.89 5.81
CA ARG A 10 24.99 19.79 5.63
C ARG A 10 25.31 18.81 4.51
N GLY A 11 25.73 19.33 3.38
CA GLY A 11 26.45 18.58 2.35
C GLY A 11 25.84 18.52 0.97
N THR A 12 26.25 19.38 0.11
CA THR A 12 25.97 19.45 -1.33
C THR A 12 26.77 18.38 -2.10
N ALA A 13 26.37 17.11 -2.11
CA ALA A 13 27.13 16.13 -2.88
C ALA A 13 26.30 15.25 -3.84
N HIS A 14 24.97 15.31 -3.85
CA HIS A 14 24.17 14.33 -4.61
C HIS A 14 23.14 14.91 -5.61
N ALA A 15 23.04 16.21 -5.78
CA ALA A 15 22.04 16.86 -6.64
C ALA A 15 22.15 16.54 -8.15
N THR A 16 23.23 15.91 -8.60
CA THR A 16 23.54 15.76 -10.04
C THR A 16 23.26 14.37 -10.61
N ASP A 17 22.94 13.35 -9.80
CA ASP A 17 22.94 11.95 -10.28
C ASP A 17 21.55 11.30 -10.37
N TYR A 18 20.47 12.05 -10.17
CA TYR A 18 19.12 11.52 -10.36
C TYR A 18 18.77 11.38 -11.84
N GLN A 19 18.53 10.15 -12.26
CA GLN A 19 18.00 9.83 -13.58
C GLN A 19 16.52 9.48 -13.47
N SER A 20 15.66 10.32 -14.09
CA SER A 20 14.22 10.13 -14.09
C SER A 20 13.81 8.74 -14.60
N ARG A 21 12.92 8.07 -13.92
CA ARG A 21 12.24 6.84 -14.36
C ARG A 21 10.97 7.13 -15.16
N PHE A 22 10.61 8.40 -15.30
CA PHE A 22 9.41 8.89 -15.99
C PHE A 22 9.68 9.46 -17.39
N ASN A 23 10.82 9.13 -18.01
CA ASN A 23 11.15 9.62 -19.36
C ASN A 23 10.14 9.14 -20.41
N ASN A 24 9.51 7.99 -20.20
CA ASN A 24 8.47 7.40 -21.06
C ASN A 24 7.04 7.61 -20.53
N TRP A 25 6.82 8.44 -19.52
CA TRP A 25 5.51 8.63 -18.87
C TRP A 25 4.40 8.99 -19.86
N ASN A 26 4.67 9.90 -20.81
CA ASN A 26 3.67 10.31 -21.81
C ASN A 26 3.18 9.18 -22.72
N SER A 27 3.96 8.12 -22.86
CA SER A 27 3.67 6.98 -23.75
C SER A 27 3.39 5.67 -23.02
N ARG A 28 3.48 5.67 -21.68
CA ARG A 28 3.36 4.44 -20.89
C ARG A 28 2.45 4.56 -19.67
N ALA A 29 2.33 5.74 -19.06
CA ALA A 29 1.47 5.91 -17.89
C ALA A 29 0.02 5.57 -18.22
N SER A 30 -0.66 4.86 -17.32
CA SER A 30 -2.03 4.43 -17.53
C SER A 30 -2.96 5.60 -17.76
N VAL A 31 -2.83 6.68 -16.99
CA VAL A 31 -3.59 7.93 -17.16
C VAL A 31 -3.42 8.57 -18.56
N ARG A 32 -2.35 8.25 -19.28
CA ARG A 32 -2.06 8.81 -20.62
C ARG A 32 -2.48 7.89 -21.74
N THR A 33 -2.58 6.58 -21.49
CA THR A 33 -2.63 5.58 -22.56
C THR A 33 -3.73 4.54 -22.38
N LYS A 34 -4.36 4.45 -21.22
CA LYS A 34 -5.38 3.44 -20.92
C LYS A 34 -6.73 4.10 -20.66
N PRO A 35 -7.83 3.57 -21.22
CA PRO A 35 -9.18 3.98 -20.84
C PRO A 35 -9.53 3.39 -19.47
N LEU A 36 -10.61 3.88 -18.85
CA LEU A 36 -11.29 3.18 -17.78
C LEU A 36 -11.71 1.79 -18.26
N ARG A 37 -11.53 0.78 -17.42
CA ARG A 37 -11.88 -0.61 -17.73
C ARG A 37 -13.37 -0.82 -17.47
N ILE A 38 -14.07 -1.31 -18.46
CA ILE A 38 -15.51 -1.55 -18.38
C ILE A 38 -15.77 -2.98 -17.97
N LEU A 39 -16.66 -3.16 -16.98
CA LEU A 39 -17.05 -4.44 -16.40
C LEU A 39 -17.89 -5.20 -17.41
N GLY A 40 -17.78 -5.54 -18.48
CA GLY A 40 -18.55 -6.21 -19.51
C GLY A 40 -19.75 -7.04 -19.01
N GLU A 41 -20.62 -7.41 -19.92
CA GLU A 41 -21.88 -8.12 -19.63
C GLU A 41 -21.69 -9.61 -19.22
N HIS A 42 -20.51 -10.21 -19.46
CA HIS A 42 -20.26 -11.65 -19.25
C HIS A 42 -19.50 -11.90 -17.94
N LEU A 43 -20.21 -11.84 -16.84
CA LEU A 43 -19.68 -12.18 -15.51
C LEU A 43 -19.86 -13.66 -15.13
N GLU A 44 -20.71 -14.39 -15.87
CA GLU A 44 -21.02 -15.79 -15.58
C GLU A 44 -19.77 -16.68 -15.59
N GLY A 45 -19.58 -17.45 -14.52
CA GLY A 45 -18.42 -18.33 -14.34
C GLY A 45 -17.10 -17.63 -14.06
N LYS A 46 -17.11 -16.29 -13.83
CA LYS A 46 -15.93 -15.53 -13.43
C LYS A 46 -15.96 -15.18 -11.94
N LEU A 47 -14.76 -15.04 -11.38
CA LEU A 47 -14.57 -14.62 -10.00
C LEU A 47 -14.33 -13.10 -9.94
N PHE A 48 -14.80 -12.45 -8.89
CA PHE A 48 -14.46 -11.05 -8.64
C PHE A 48 -13.05 -10.90 -8.05
N PHE A 49 -12.58 -11.90 -7.30
CA PHE A 49 -11.27 -11.88 -6.66
C PHE A 49 -10.69 -13.31 -6.56
N PRO A 50 -9.35 -13.51 -6.52
CA PRO A 50 -8.79 -14.84 -6.31
C PRO A 50 -9.11 -15.36 -4.90
N PRO A 51 -9.75 -16.52 -4.72
CA PRO A 51 -10.12 -17.03 -3.40
C PRO A 51 -8.90 -17.33 -2.52
N GLU A 52 -7.77 -17.69 -3.13
CA GLU A 52 -6.52 -17.98 -2.42
C GLU A 52 -5.92 -16.72 -1.73
N LEU A 53 -6.38 -15.53 -2.13
CA LEU A 53 -5.99 -14.25 -1.52
C LEU A 53 -6.99 -13.78 -0.44
N VAL A 54 -7.98 -14.60 -0.09
CA VAL A 54 -8.96 -14.31 0.96
C VAL A 54 -8.77 -15.27 2.14
N PRO A 55 -8.07 -14.84 3.21
CA PRO A 55 -7.92 -15.70 4.38
C PRO A 55 -9.28 -16.14 4.92
N GLY A 56 -9.38 -17.41 5.33
CA GLY A 56 -10.59 -17.98 5.91
C GLY A 56 -11.54 -18.67 4.94
N MET A 57 -11.42 -18.51 3.62
CA MET A 57 -12.28 -19.22 2.68
C MET A 57 -12.08 -20.75 2.68
N ASP A 58 -10.90 -21.21 3.08
CA ASP A 58 -10.61 -22.65 3.23
C ASP A 58 -10.87 -23.17 4.66
N HIS A 59 -11.26 -22.29 5.59
CA HIS A 59 -11.52 -22.68 6.97
C HIS A 59 -12.73 -23.62 7.06
N PRO A 60 -12.68 -24.71 7.87
CA PRO A 60 -13.76 -25.69 7.96
C PRO A 60 -15.13 -25.08 8.33
N SER A 61 -15.15 -24.10 9.25
CA SER A 61 -16.39 -23.43 9.66
C SER A 61 -17.01 -22.61 8.51
N PHE A 62 -16.20 -21.98 7.66
CA PHE A 62 -16.70 -21.31 6.46
C PHE A 62 -17.21 -22.33 5.44
N LYS A 63 -16.44 -23.37 5.15
CA LYS A 63 -16.83 -24.44 4.20
C LYS A 63 -18.11 -25.16 4.60
N ALA A 64 -18.44 -25.23 5.88
CA ALA A 64 -19.69 -25.84 6.34
C ALA A 64 -20.97 -25.09 5.92
N VAL A 65 -20.85 -23.78 5.61
CA VAL A 65 -21.97 -22.92 5.17
C VAL A 65 -21.79 -22.41 3.73
N ALA A 66 -20.65 -22.64 3.11
CA ALA A 66 -20.31 -22.14 1.79
C ALA A 66 -21.24 -22.74 0.71
N THR A 67 -21.76 -21.86 -0.14
CA THR A 67 -22.38 -22.18 -1.42
C THR A 67 -21.64 -21.42 -2.52
N PRO A 68 -21.76 -21.82 -3.79
CA PRO A 68 -21.12 -21.05 -4.89
C PRO A 68 -21.52 -19.56 -4.90
N GLU A 69 -22.77 -19.25 -4.59
CA GLU A 69 -23.30 -17.88 -4.53
C GLU A 69 -22.69 -17.10 -3.35
N LEU A 70 -22.58 -17.74 -2.17
CA LEU A 70 -21.93 -17.12 -1.01
C LEU A 70 -20.45 -16.87 -1.26
N GLU A 71 -19.74 -17.83 -1.84
CA GLU A 71 -18.32 -17.65 -2.21
C GLU A 71 -18.15 -16.46 -3.17
N GLN A 72 -18.98 -16.34 -4.21
CA GLN A 72 -18.96 -15.21 -5.12
C GLN A 72 -19.22 -13.87 -4.43
N ARG A 73 -20.17 -13.81 -3.50
CA ARG A 73 -20.46 -12.60 -2.72
C ARG A 73 -19.28 -12.21 -1.83
N ILE A 74 -18.65 -13.15 -1.15
CA ILE A 74 -17.43 -12.89 -0.36
C ILE A 74 -16.31 -12.34 -1.26
N LEU A 75 -16.09 -12.93 -2.44
CA LEU A 75 -15.06 -12.47 -3.38
C LEU A 75 -15.35 -11.06 -3.92
N MET A 76 -16.63 -10.75 -4.18
CA MET A 76 -17.07 -9.41 -4.58
C MET A 76 -16.82 -8.37 -3.48
N HIS A 77 -17.23 -8.64 -2.24
CA HIS A 77 -16.97 -7.72 -1.13
C HIS A 77 -15.47 -7.60 -0.80
N ARG A 78 -14.70 -8.67 -1.01
CA ARG A 78 -13.24 -8.60 -0.89
C ARG A 78 -12.62 -7.69 -1.96
N LEU A 79 -13.15 -7.71 -3.19
CA LEU A 79 -12.74 -6.78 -4.25
C LEU A 79 -13.08 -5.34 -3.86
N HIS A 80 -14.30 -5.07 -3.38
CA HIS A 80 -14.66 -3.73 -2.89
C HIS A 80 -13.70 -3.25 -1.78
N ALA A 81 -13.35 -4.13 -0.83
CA ALA A 81 -12.38 -3.79 0.22
C ALA A 81 -10.98 -3.48 -0.36
N TYR A 82 -10.57 -4.18 -1.42
CA TYR A 82 -9.32 -3.93 -2.12
C TYR A 82 -9.34 -2.59 -2.88
N LEU A 83 -10.41 -2.28 -3.60
CA LEU A 83 -10.55 -1.02 -4.35
C LEU A 83 -10.62 0.19 -3.40
N SER A 84 -11.37 0.07 -2.30
CA SER A 84 -11.41 1.10 -1.24
C SER A 84 -10.04 1.30 -0.59
N PHE A 85 -9.30 0.22 -0.30
CA PHE A 85 -7.93 0.31 0.22
C PHE A 85 -7.03 1.10 -0.74
N THR A 86 -7.11 0.83 -2.05
CA THR A 86 -6.34 1.57 -3.06
C THR A 86 -6.71 3.05 -3.05
N THR A 87 -8.00 3.38 -3.15
CA THR A 87 -8.47 4.77 -3.14
C THR A 87 -8.03 5.52 -1.88
N ASP A 88 -8.15 4.91 -0.71
CA ASP A 88 -7.75 5.51 0.56
C ASP A 88 -6.23 5.70 0.65
N LEU A 89 -5.43 4.74 0.21
CA LEU A 89 -3.98 4.85 0.17
C LEU A 89 -3.55 6.04 -0.69
N GLU A 90 -4.04 6.10 -1.93
CA GLU A 90 -3.63 7.12 -2.90
C GLU A 90 -4.07 8.53 -2.47
N GLN A 91 -5.29 8.67 -1.97
CA GLN A 91 -5.85 9.98 -1.66
C GLN A 91 -5.49 10.51 -0.27
N LEU A 92 -5.32 9.61 0.71
CA LEU A 92 -5.13 10.02 2.12
C LEU A 92 -3.67 9.92 2.57
N VAL A 93 -2.82 9.16 1.86
CA VAL A 93 -1.42 8.95 2.23
C VAL A 93 -0.47 9.44 1.13
N VAL A 94 -0.53 8.85 -0.07
CA VAL A 94 0.48 9.10 -1.11
C VAL A 94 0.37 10.50 -1.70
N ASN A 95 -0.80 10.89 -2.18
CA ASN A 95 -1.00 12.18 -2.83
C ASN A 95 -0.71 13.39 -1.93
N PRO A 96 -1.14 13.45 -0.65
CA PRO A 96 -0.83 14.58 0.21
C PRO A 96 0.68 14.81 0.38
N VAL A 97 1.44 13.74 0.56
CA VAL A 97 2.90 13.81 0.71
C VAL A 97 3.58 14.14 -0.61
N THR A 98 3.18 13.51 -1.71
CA THR A 98 3.74 13.72 -3.04
C THR A 98 3.49 15.14 -3.56
N GLN A 99 2.35 15.76 -3.21
CA GLN A 99 2.08 17.17 -3.48
C GLN A 99 3.07 18.10 -2.76
N LEU A 100 3.35 17.85 -1.47
CA LEU A 100 4.35 18.61 -0.73
C LEU A 100 5.73 18.45 -1.34
N LEU A 101 6.08 17.22 -1.75
CA LEU A 101 7.34 16.91 -2.44
C LEU A 101 7.47 17.68 -3.75
N SER A 102 6.46 17.63 -4.61
CA SER A 102 6.48 18.32 -5.92
C SER A 102 6.65 19.82 -5.80
N ARG A 103 6.28 20.43 -4.66
CA ARG A 103 6.33 21.85 -4.38
C ARG A 103 7.50 22.28 -3.49
N GLU A 104 8.48 21.40 -3.27
CA GLU A 104 9.67 21.67 -2.44
C GLU A 104 9.30 22.03 -0.98
N GLN A 105 8.21 21.49 -0.44
CA GLN A 105 7.70 21.85 0.89
C GLN A 105 8.12 20.88 2.01
N LEU A 106 8.91 19.85 1.67
CA LEU A 106 9.43 18.88 2.64
C LEU A 106 10.78 19.25 3.24
N GLY A 107 11.43 20.31 2.73
CA GLY A 107 12.69 20.82 3.26
C GLY A 107 13.94 20.06 2.82
N PHE A 108 13.85 19.17 1.84
CA PHE A 108 14.99 18.47 1.23
C PHE A 108 15.52 19.21 0.01
N ASP A 109 16.84 19.19 -0.16
CA ASP A 109 17.48 19.63 -1.41
C ASP A 109 17.39 18.49 -2.44
N LEU A 110 16.53 18.66 -3.45
CA LEU A 110 16.20 17.63 -4.42
C LEU A 110 16.44 18.11 -5.85
N PRO A 111 16.88 17.21 -6.75
CA PRO A 111 16.99 17.55 -8.18
C PRO A 111 15.65 18.03 -8.76
N ARG A 112 15.69 19.06 -9.60
CA ARG A 112 14.49 19.60 -10.26
C ARG A 112 13.71 18.54 -11.07
N SER A 113 14.41 17.56 -11.64
CA SER A 113 13.81 16.41 -12.34
C SER A 113 13.00 15.52 -11.40
N MET A 114 13.46 15.30 -10.15
CA MET A 114 12.73 14.54 -9.13
C MET A 114 11.43 15.26 -8.75
N LEU A 115 11.44 16.56 -8.56
CA LEU A 115 10.24 17.36 -8.28
C LEU A 115 9.20 17.27 -9.42
N ARG A 116 9.68 17.26 -10.67
CA ARG A 116 8.81 17.08 -11.85
C ARG A 116 8.21 15.67 -11.92
N ASP A 117 8.96 14.68 -11.52
CA ASP A 117 8.47 13.30 -11.48
C ASP A 117 7.41 13.13 -10.39
N ALA A 118 7.55 13.82 -9.25
CA ALA A 118 6.51 13.84 -8.21
C ALA A 118 5.15 14.38 -8.73
N TYR A 119 5.14 15.38 -9.62
CA TYR A 119 3.88 15.82 -10.28
C TYR A 119 3.24 14.73 -11.14
N LYS A 120 4.07 13.90 -11.81
CA LYS A 120 3.56 12.78 -12.61
C LYS A 120 2.95 11.71 -11.71
N ILE A 121 3.62 11.39 -10.59
CA ILE A 121 3.09 10.47 -9.59
C ILE A 121 1.75 10.98 -9.06
N CYS A 122 1.63 12.23 -8.60
CA CYS A 122 0.33 12.79 -8.18
C CYS A 122 -0.78 12.60 -9.22
N THR A 123 -0.43 12.67 -10.51
CA THR A 123 -1.40 12.48 -11.61
C THR A 123 -1.77 11.01 -11.75
N ASP A 124 -0.79 10.11 -11.67
CA ASP A 124 -1.00 8.68 -11.74
C ASP A 124 -1.85 8.20 -10.54
N GLU A 125 -1.56 8.64 -9.30
CA GLU A 125 -2.29 8.24 -8.09
C GLU A 125 -3.75 8.75 -8.08
N SER A 126 -3.98 9.94 -8.63
CA SER A 126 -5.37 10.43 -8.80
C SER A 126 -6.14 9.59 -9.83
N TRP A 127 -5.45 9.04 -10.83
CA TRP A 127 -6.03 8.12 -11.80
C TRP A 127 -6.26 6.73 -11.22
N HIS A 128 -5.34 6.22 -10.38
CA HIS A 128 -5.49 4.96 -9.66
C HIS A 128 -6.70 4.98 -8.72
N ALA A 129 -6.91 6.07 -7.99
CA ALA A 129 -8.10 6.25 -7.17
C ALA A 129 -9.37 6.30 -8.02
N LEU A 130 -9.38 7.08 -9.12
CA LEU A 130 -10.53 7.22 -9.99
C LEU A 130 -10.95 5.90 -10.63
N PHE A 131 -10.02 5.12 -11.20
CA PHE A 131 -10.40 3.86 -11.83
C PHE A 131 -10.81 2.79 -10.81
N SER A 132 -10.31 2.86 -9.57
CA SER A 132 -10.72 1.96 -8.48
C SER A 132 -12.15 2.26 -8.04
N ASP A 133 -12.49 3.53 -7.85
CA ASP A 133 -13.82 4.01 -7.49
C ASP A 133 -14.85 3.70 -8.60
N ASP A 134 -14.52 4.03 -9.85
CA ASP A 134 -15.35 3.72 -11.02
C ASP A 134 -15.64 2.22 -11.17
N LEU A 135 -14.61 1.37 -10.98
CA LEU A 135 -14.81 -0.08 -11.06
C LEU A 135 -15.70 -0.57 -9.90
N ALA A 136 -15.59 0.00 -8.71
CA ALA A 136 -16.46 -0.33 -7.58
C ALA A 136 -17.93 0.01 -7.89
N ASP A 137 -18.20 1.18 -8.47
CA ASP A 137 -19.54 1.58 -8.90
C ASP A 137 -20.10 0.65 -9.96
N GLN A 138 -19.31 0.28 -10.98
CA GLN A 138 -19.71 -0.68 -12.01
C GLN A 138 -20.10 -2.05 -11.44
N ILE A 139 -19.40 -2.51 -10.37
CA ILE A 139 -19.75 -3.77 -9.71
C ILE A 139 -21.11 -3.66 -9.01
N VAL A 140 -21.38 -2.54 -8.32
CA VAL A 140 -22.70 -2.28 -7.71
C VAL A 140 -23.81 -2.25 -8.76
N GLU A 141 -23.59 -1.56 -9.87
CA GLU A 141 -24.57 -1.51 -10.97
C GLU A 141 -24.85 -2.89 -11.58
N ALA A 142 -23.81 -3.70 -11.77
CA ALA A 142 -23.93 -5.02 -12.39
C ALA A 142 -24.56 -6.07 -11.46
N THR A 143 -24.32 -5.99 -10.14
CA THR A 143 -24.77 -6.99 -9.17
C THR A 143 -26.02 -6.58 -8.41
N GLY A 144 -26.33 -5.29 -8.34
CA GLY A 144 -27.39 -4.73 -7.51
C GLY A 144 -27.12 -4.80 -6.00
N GLU A 145 -25.89 -5.18 -5.60
CA GLU A 145 -25.50 -5.36 -4.20
C GLU A 145 -24.48 -4.27 -3.79
N ALA A 146 -24.84 -3.49 -2.77
CA ALA A 146 -23.93 -2.49 -2.21
C ALA A 146 -22.78 -3.17 -1.43
N PRO A 147 -21.57 -2.56 -1.39
CA PRO A 147 -20.47 -3.07 -0.59
C PRO A 147 -20.83 -3.09 0.90
N VAL A 148 -20.24 -4.04 1.64
CA VAL A 148 -20.34 -4.01 3.11
C VAL A 148 -19.66 -2.77 3.66
N GLU A 149 -20.20 -2.24 4.77
CA GLU A 149 -19.55 -1.17 5.48
C GLU A 149 -18.22 -1.66 6.06
N LEU A 150 -17.14 -1.03 5.64
CA LEU A 150 -15.80 -1.36 6.11
C LEU A 150 -15.39 -0.46 7.28
N PRO A 151 -14.67 -0.99 8.26
CA PRO A 151 -14.02 -0.15 9.27
C PRO A 151 -12.97 0.75 8.60
N ARG A 152 -12.52 1.77 9.34
CA ARG A 152 -11.36 2.56 8.91
C ARG A 152 -10.18 1.63 8.60
N PRO A 153 -9.50 1.80 7.46
CA PRO A 153 -8.36 0.96 7.10
C PRO A 153 -7.32 0.85 8.21
N GLY A 154 -6.85 -0.37 8.46
CA GLY A 154 -5.92 -0.66 9.55
C GLY A 154 -4.64 0.18 9.45
N PHE A 155 -4.07 0.34 8.25
CA PHE A 155 -2.86 1.15 8.03
C PHE A 155 -3.06 2.63 8.40
N LEU A 156 -4.25 3.22 8.18
CA LEU A 156 -4.57 4.60 8.59
C LEU A 156 -4.71 4.72 10.10
N THR A 157 -5.21 3.68 10.76
CA THR A 157 -5.34 3.63 12.22
C THR A 157 -3.95 3.55 12.85
N GLU A 158 -3.12 2.63 12.40
CA GLU A 158 -1.73 2.46 12.87
C GLU A 158 -0.90 3.73 12.64
N LEU A 159 -1.00 4.34 11.44
CA LEU A 159 -0.31 5.59 11.13
C LEU A 159 -0.74 6.72 12.08
N ALA A 160 -2.03 6.82 12.37
CA ALA A 160 -2.55 7.83 13.29
C ALA A 160 -2.05 7.60 14.73
N GLU A 161 -1.97 6.35 15.19
CA GLU A 161 -1.44 5.98 16.49
C GLU A 161 0.07 6.29 16.59
N LEU A 162 0.85 5.94 15.58
CA LEU A 162 2.28 6.29 15.52
C LEU A 162 2.46 7.81 15.58
N ASN A 163 1.69 8.57 14.79
CA ASN A 163 1.74 10.03 14.80
C ASN A 163 1.30 10.66 16.14
N ALA A 164 0.40 10.03 16.88
CA ALA A 164 -0.07 10.55 18.17
C ALA A 164 1.04 10.57 19.24
N HIS A 165 2.03 9.70 19.13
CA HIS A 165 3.15 9.57 20.04
C HIS A 165 4.36 10.41 19.65
N GLU A 166 4.37 11.05 18.46
CA GLU A 166 5.49 11.80 17.94
C GLU A 166 5.33 13.32 18.10
N ASP A 167 6.45 14.01 18.30
CA ASP A 167 6.50 15.47 18.27
C ASP A 167 6.11 16.03 16.89
N ALA A 168 5.60 17.25 16.86
CA ALA A 168 5.17 17.91 15.62
C ALA A 168 6.28 17.98 14.55
N SER A 169 7.55 18.03 14.94
CA SER A 169 8.72 18.02 14.04
C SER A 169 8.98 16.65 13.40
N ILE A 170 8.47 15.57 13.98
CA ILE A 170 8.65 14.20 13.50
C ILE A 170 7.43 13.72 12.71
N ARG A 171 6.20 14.16 13.07
CA ARG A 171 4.96 13.72 12.39
C ARG A 171 4.99 13.85 10.86
N GLY A 172 5.54 14.96 10.34
CA GLY A 172 5.69 15.13 8.90
C GLY A 172 6.68 14.14 8.27
N LEU A 173 7.69 13.70 9.03
CA LEU A 173 8.61 12.66 8.60
C LEU A 173 7.95 11.26 8.70
N THR A 174 7.08 11.03 9.68
CA THR A 174 6.30 9.80 9.80
C THR A 174 5.43 9.60 8.57
N ASP A 175 4.62 10.58 8.18
CA ASP A 175 3.77 10.53 6.98
C ASP A 175 4.62 10.33 5.71
N LEU A 176 5.73 11.06 5.59
CA LEU A 176 6.65 10.94 4.47
C LEU A 176 7.23 9.54 4.33
N PHE A 177 7.81 9.00 5.41
CA PHE A 177 8.47 7.69 5.33
C PHE A 177 7.47 6.54 5.30
N PHE A 178 6.26 6.71 5.83
CA PHE A 178 5.18 5.76 5.60
C PHE A 178 4.82 5.71 4.10
N THR A 179 4.67 6.86 3.44
CA THR A 179 4.46 6.92 1.98
C THR A 179 5.60 6.23 1.22
N VAL A 180 6.86 6.50 1.55
CA VAL A 180 8.00 5.81 0.91
C VAL A 180 7.94 4.30 1.09
N VAL A 181 7.56 3.83 2.29
CA VAL A 181 7.43 2.41 2.58
C VAL A 181 6.29 1.79 1.80
N SER A 182 5.10 2.40 1.79
CA SER A 182 3.94 1.89 1.04
C SER A 182 4.26 1.77 -0.45
N GLU A 183 4.84 2.77 -1.06
CA GLU A 183 5.22 2.83 -2.47
C GLU A 183 6.32 1.82 -2.87
N THR A 184 7.19 1.47 -1.94
CA THR A 184 8.19 0.42 -2.18
C THR A 184 7.66 -0.99 -1.91
N LEU A 185 6.44 -1.13 -1.36
CA LEU A 185 5.81 -2.40 -1.02
C LEU A 185 4.56 -2.72 -1.85
N ILE A 186 3.91 -1.74 -2.47
CA ILE A 186 2.61 -1.89 -3.14
C ILE A 186 2.62 -3.01 -4.19
N SER A 187 3.69 -3.19 -4.92
CA SER A 187 3.84 -4.26 -5.92
C SER A 187 3.61 -5.67 -5.33
N ALA A 188 3.86 -5.87 -4.03
CA ALA A 188 3.60 -7.16 -3.38
C ALA A 188 2.11 -7.46 -3.25
N ILE A 189 1.27 -6.41 -3.18
CA ILE A 189 -0.20 -6.52 -3.09
C ILE A 189 -0.80 -6.76 -4.48
N LEU A 190 -0.23 -6.15 -5.52
CA LEU A 190 -0.78 -6.15 -6.87
C LEU A 190 -0.48 -7.44 -7.67
N CYS A 191 0.50 -8.25 -7.28
CA CYS A 191 1.09 -9.27 -8.15
C CYS A 191 0.20 -10.48 -8.48
N GLY A 192 -0.80 -10.83 -7.68
CA GLY A 192 -1.57 -12.07 -7.83
C GLY A 192 -2.74 -11.98 -8.81
N ILE A 193 -3.40 -10.83 -8.88
CA ILE A 193 -4.67 -10.65 -9.59
C ILE A 193 -4.54 -10.60 -11.12
N PRO A 194 -3.57 -9.87 -11.72
CA PRO A 194 -3.50 -9.67 -13.17
C PRO A 194 -3.42 -10.95 -14.00
N HIS A 195 -2.84 -11.99 -13.44
CA HIS A 195 -2.54 -13.24 -14.15
C HIS A 195 -3.60 -14.33 -13.95
N ASP A 196 -4.55 -14.16 -13.04
CA ASP A 196 -5.60 -15.15 -12.76
C ASP A 196 -6.75 -15.04 -13.76
N ARG A 197 -6.75 -15.90 -14.77
CA ARG A 197 -7.78 -15.92 -15.83
C ARG A 197 -9.18 -16.28 -15.33
N ARG A 198 -9.34 -16.76 -14.12
CA ARG A 198 -10.65 -17.00 -13.49
C ARG A 198 -11.32 -15.68 -13.11
N VAL A 199 -10.52 -14.65 -12.82
CA VAL A 199 -11.01 -13.33 -12.41
C VAL A 199 -11.53 -12.55 -13.63
N VAL A 200 -12.56 -11.74 -13.41
CA VAL A 200 -13.16 -10.82 -14.39
C VAL A 200 -12.10 -9.99 -15.11
N GLY A 201 -12.24 -9.82 -16.43
CA GLY A 201 -11.27 -9.15 -17.28
C GLY A 201 -10.95 -7.73 -16.82
N ALA A 202 -12.00 -6.91 -16.60
CA ALA A 202 -11.84 -5.53 -16.15
C ALA A 202 -11.04 -5.43 -14.84
N VAL A 203 -11.30 -6.29 -13.86
CA VAL A 203 -10.55 -6.33 -12.59
C VAL A 203 -9.07 -6.61 -12.83
N ARG A 204 -8.76 -7.65 -13.61
CA ARG A 204 -7.37 -8.01 -13.93
C ARG A 204 -6.63 -6.89 -14.65
N GLU A 205 -7.29 -6.25 -15.60
CA GLU A 205 -6.71 -5.19 -16.43
C GLU A 205 -6.51 -3.90 -15.64
N THR A 206 -7.45 -3.53 -14.75
CA THR A 206 -7.31 -2.39 -13.84
C THR A 206 -6.10 -2.59 -12.91
N VAL A 207 -5.98 -3.77 -12.30
CA VAL A 207 -4.83 -4.08 -11.42
C VAL A 207 -3.52 -4.17 -12.21
N ALA A 208 -3.56 -4.63 -13.47
CA ALA A 208 -2.36 -4.67 -14.32
C ALA A 208 -1.90 -3.27 -14.72
N ASP A 209 -2.83 -2.37 -15.07
CA ASP A 209 -2.53 -0.98 -15.40
C ASP A 209 -1.92 -0.24 -14.19
N HIS A 210 -2.46 -0.47 -12.98
CA HIS A 210 -1.91 0.02 -11.72
C HIS A 210 -0.48 -0.50 -11.51
N ALA A 211 -0.28 -1.82 -11.56
CA ALA A 211 1.03 -2.44 -11.34
C ALA A 211 2.12 -1.98 -12.34
N GLU A 212 1.75 -1.62 -13.57
CA GLU A 212 2.68 -1.07 -14.56
C GLU A 212 3.21 0.31 -14.12
N ASP A 213 2.34 1.17 -13.57
CA ASP A 213 2.71 2.49 -13.05
C ASP A 213 3.55 2.37 -11.78
N GLU A 214 3.16 1.49 -10.85
CA GLU A 214 3.83 1.26 -9.58
C GLU A 214 5.30 0.81 -9.71
N GLY A 215 5.66 0.18 -10.80
CA GLY A 215 7.07 -0.11 -11.08
C GLY A 215 7.95 1.14 -11.20
N ARG A 216 7.39 2.26 -11.68
CA ARG A 216 8.09 3.57 -11.77
C ARG A 216 8.07 4.30 -10.43
N HIS A 217 6.96 4.25 -9.72
CA HIS A 217 6.78 4.84 -8.39
C HIS A 217 7.75 4.20 -7.39
N HIS A 218 7.81 2.88 -7.34
CA HIS A 218 8.79 2.15 -6.52
C HIS A 218 10.22 2.62 -6.78
N ALA A 219 10.63 2.69 -8.06
CA ALA A 219 11.99 3.11 -8.40
C ALA A 219 12.27 4.58 -8.03
N PHE A 220 11.26 5.44 -8.10
CA PHE A 220 11.33 6.82 -7.66
C PHE A 220 11.48 6.92 -6.15
N TYR A 221 10.58 6.29 -5.39
CA TYR A 221 10.59 6.38 -3.94
C TYR A 221 11.81 5.69 -3.31
N ALA A 222 12.32 4.63 -3.91
CA ALA A 222 13.58 4.04 -3.49
C ALA A 222 14.75 5.02 -3.65
N LYS A 223 14.80 5.77 -4.76
CA LYS A 223 15.84 6.79 -4.95
C LYS A 223 15.59 8.04 -4.09
N PHE A 224 14.33 8.45 -3.93
CA PHE A 224 13.96 9.54 -3.03
C PHE A 224 14.35 9.23 -1.58
N PHE A 225 14.16 7.99 -1.12
CA PHE A 225 14.60 7.54 0.21
C PHE A 225 16.10 7.81 0.42
N GLU A 226 16.94 7.43 -0.54
CA GLU A 226 18.38 7.69 -0.49
C GLU A 226 18.69 9.18 -0.28
N TYR A 227 18.06 10.06 -1.08
CA TYR A 227 18.25 11.50 -0.94
C TYR A 227 17.76 12.03 0.41
N ALA A 228 16.57 11.64 0.83
CA ALA A 228 15.96 12.12 2.06
C ALA A 228 16.70 11.60 3.30
N TRP A 229 17.01 10.30 3.37
CA TRP A 229 17.66 9.67 4.51
C TRP A 229 19.02 10.28 4.81
N HIS A 230 19.82 10.53 3.78
CA HIS A 230 21.17 11.12 3.97
C HIS A 230 21.13 12.60 4.34
N GLN A 231 20.05 13.31 4.08
CA GLN A 231 19.88 14.71 4.49
C GLN A 231 19.31 14.84 5.92
N LEU A 232 18.74 13.79 6.50
CA LEU A 232 18.28 13.81 7.89
C LEU A 232 19.45 14.00 8.86
N GLY A 233 19.26 14.84 9.88
CA GLY A 233 20.15 14.92 11.03
C GLY A 233 20.12 13.64 11.88
N ALA A 234 21.13 13.45 12.72
CA ALA A 234 21.24 12.27 13.59
C ALA A 234 20.00 12.07 14.49
N THR A 235 19.46 13.17 15.06
CA THR A 235 18.25 13.14 15.89
C THR A 235 17.02 12.67 15.11
N GLN A 236 16.85 13.14 13.88
CA GLN A 236 15.72 12.75 13.02
C GLN A 236 15.83 11.27 12.62
N ARG A 237 17.02 10.81 12.23
CA ARG A 237 17.25 9.38 11.92
C ARG A 237 17.00 8.48 13.14
N ALA A 238 17.44 8.90 14.32
CA ALA A 238 17.21 8.15 15.56
C ALA A 238 15.72 8.11 15.95
N ALA A 239 14.93 9.11 15.57
CA ALA A 239 13.47 9.11 15.77
C ALA A 239 12.73 8.27 14.71
N VAL A 240 13.04 8.46 13.44
CA VAL A 240 12.33 7.79 12.32
C VAL A 240 12.76 6.33 12.14
N GLY A 241 14.05 6.01 12.35
CA GLY A 241 14.57 4.66 12.11
C GLY A 241 13.77 3.55 12.78
N PRO A 242 13.46 3.63 14.09
CA PRO A 242 12.66 2.63 14.79
C PRO A 242 11.20 2.55 14.34
N LEU A 243 10.66 3.55 13.58
CA LEU A 243 9.31 3.53 13.04
C LEU A 243 9.22 2.77 11.71
N LEU A 244 10.32 2.66 10.95
CA LEU A 244 10.33 2.02 9.65
C LEU A 244 9.82 0.55 9.66
N PRO A 245 10.18 -0.31 10.62
CA PRO A 245 9.61 -1.65 10.71
C PRO A 245 8.11 -1.63 11.04
N GLU A 246 7.63 -0.64 11.82
CA GLU A 246 6.21 -0.48 12.09
C GLU A 246 5.43 -0.14 10.82
N PHE A 247 5.97 0.73 9.97
CA PHE A 247 5.37 1.08 8.69
C PHE A 247 5.23 -0.13 7.77
N ILE A 248 6.25 -1.00 7.71
CA ILE A 248 6.19 -2.24 6.92
C ILE A 248 5.04 -3.13 7.42
N ILE A 249 4.93 -3.29 8.74
CA ILE A 249 3.89 -4.13 9.34
C ILE A 249 2.51 -3.52 9.14
N ALA A 250 2.34 -2.23 9.42
CA ALA A 250 1.07 -1.52 9.25
C ALA A 250 0.55 -1.64 7.80
N PHE A 251 1.45 -1.60 6.81
CA PHE A 251 1.08 -1.68 5.40
C PHE A 251 0.81 -3.11 4.90
N LEU A 252 1.60 -4.10 5.33
CA LEU A 252 1.54 -5.47 4.80
C LEU A 252 0.77 -6.47 5.66
N ALA A 253 0.53 -6.18 6.94
CA ALA A 253 -0.25 -7.07 7.78
C ALA A 253 -1.72 -7.13 7.31
N PRO A 254 -2.36 -8.31 7.38
CA PRO A 254 -3.77 -8.44 7.04
C PRO A 254 -4.64 -7.51 7.90
N ASP A 255 -5.50 -6.72 7.26
CA ASP A 255 -6.54 -5.97 7.95
C ASP A 255 -7.64 -6.94 8.43
N ARG A 256 -7.50 -7.41 9.68
CA ARG A 256 -8.40 -8.38 10.27
C ARG A 256 -9.80 -7.82 10.48
N ALA A 257 -9.94 -6.52 10.70
CA ALA A 257 -11.24 -5.89 10.89
C ALA A 257 -12.00 -5.82 9.57
N ALA A 258 -11.36 -5.41 8.48
CA ALA A 258 -11.93 -5.45 7.14
C ALA A 258 -12.26 -6.89 6.70
N LEU A 259 -11.38 -7.86 6.99
CA LEU A 259 -11.62 -9.26 6.70
C LEU A 259 -12.84 -9.79 7.47
N SER A 260 -12.99 -9.44 8.76
CA SER A 260 -14.15 -9.81 9.56
C SER A 260 -15.45 -9.23 8.99
N ALA A 261 -15.43 -7.96 8.53
CA ALA A 261 -16.58 -7.31 7.91
C ALA A 261 -17.00 -8.04 6.61
N VAL A 262 -16.03 -8.43 5.78
CA VAL A 262 -16.29 -9.21 4.56
C VAL A 262 -16.86 -10.58 4.90
N LEU A 263 -16.31 -11.31 5.87
CA LEU A 263 -16.80 -12.63 6.28
C LEU A 263 -18.19 -12.59 6.96
N ALA A 264 -18.59 -11.43 7.51
CA ALA A 264 -19.91 -11.24 8.12
C ALA A 264 -21.08 -11.31 7.11
N VAL A 265 -20.80 -11.36 5.81
CA VAL A 265 -21.79 -11.70 4.76
C VAL A 265 -22.27 -13.16 4.89
N ALA A 266 -21.42 -14.04 5.42
CA ALA A 266 -21.78 -15.42 5.67
C ALA A 266 -22.74 -15.55 6.88
N PRO A 267 -23.62 -16.57 6.92
CA PRO A 267 -24.53 -16.83 8.03
C PRO A 267 -23.77 -17.47 9.21
N LEU A 268 -22.77 -16.76 9.72
CA LEU A 268 -21.90 -17.14 10.83
C LEU A 268 -22.03 -16.13 11.97
N ASP A 269 -21.92 -16.58 13.21
CA ASP A 269 -21.88 -15.69 14.35
C ASP A 269 -20.51 -15.01 14.50
N ALA A 270 -20.48 -13.91 15.27
CA ALA A 270 -19.27 -13.08 15.42
C ALA A 270 -18.08 -13.83 16.06
N ASP A 271 -18.34 -14.80 16.95
CA ASP A 271 -17.27 -15.57 17.60
C ASP A 271 -16.64 -16.56 16.61
N THR A 272 -17.47 -17.20 15.78
CA THR A 272 -17.00 -18.06 14.68
C THR A 272 -16.18 -17.27 13.68
N ILE A 273 -16.63 -16.08 13.25
CA ILE A 273 -15.87 -15.21 12.33
C ILE A 273 -14.52 -14.83 12.94
N ARG A 274 -14.49 -14.46 14.21
CA ARG A 274 -13.24 -14.13 14.93
C ARG A 274 -12.27 -15.31 14.91
N GLY A 275 -12.76 -16.51 15.24
CA GLY A 275 -11.96 -17.74 15.19
C GLY A 275 -11.39 -18.00 13.79
N ILE A 276 -12.21 -17.88 12.72
CA ILE A 276 -11.76 -18.02 11.33
C ILE A 276 -10.61 -17.03 11.03
N VAL A 277 -10.77 -15.76 11.38
CA VAL A 277 -9.77 -14.72 11.09
C VAL A 277 -8.47 -15.01 11.85
N GLU A 278 -8.54 -15.34 13.13
CA GLU A 278 -7.36 -15.64 13.96
C GLU A 278 -6.60 -16.87 13.45
N GLU A 279 -7.31 -17.95 13.16
CA GLU A 279 -6.73 -19.22 12.69
C GLU A 279 -6.18 -19.12 11.26
N SER A 280 -6.80 -18.28 10.41
CA SER A 280 -6.36 -18.08 9.01
C SER A 280 -5.25 -17.03 8.86
N THR A 281 -4.95 -16.26 9.91
CA THR A 281 -3.87 -15.26 9.93
C THR A 281 -2.94 -15.43 11.12
N PRO A 282 -2.32 -16.62 11.31
CA PRO A 282 -1.45 -16.89 12.46
C PRO A 282 -0.20 -16.00 12.40
N THR A 283 0.18 -15.45 13.54
CA THR A 283 1.25 -14.42 13.65
C THR A 283 2.56 -14.85 12.98
N ALA A 284 3.01 -16.06 13.19
CA ALA A 284 4.27 -16.55 12.61
C ALA A 284 4.22 -16.60 11.07
N GLN A 285 3.08 -17.00 10.48
CA GLN A 285 2.89 -17.04 9.04
C GLN A 285 2.82 -15.63 8.45
N VAL A 286 2.10 -14.73 9.12
CA VAL A 286 2.02 -13.30 8.73
C VAL A 286 3.41 -12.68 8.75
N GLN A 287 4.19 -12.86 9.83
CA GLN A 287 5.55 -12.33 9.91
C GLN A 287 6.46 -12.85 8.78
N ALA A 288 6.40 -14.15 8.49
CA ALA A 288 7.19 -14.73 7.39
C ALA A 288 6.80 -14.15 6.02
N SER A 289 5.49 -13.95 5.78
CA SER A 289 4.96 -13.35 4.55
C SER A 289 5.36 -11.88 4.41
N VAL A 290 5.24 -11.11 5.49
CA VAL A 290 5.65 -9.69 5.55
C VAL A 290 7.14 -9.56 5.30
N ARG A 291 8.00 -10.34 5.98
CA ARG A 291 9.44 -10.34 5.76
C ARG A 291 9.81 -10.64 4.31
N LYS A 292 9.16 -11.64 3.71
CA LYS A 292 9.37 -12.01 2.30
C LYS A 292 8.96 -10.86 1.36
N ALA A 293 7.78 -10.30 1.54
CA ALA A 293 7.26 -9.19 0.73
C ALA A 293 8.15 -7.94 0.86
N ALA A 294 8.62 -7.62 2.06
CA ALA A 294 9.47 -6.47 2.34
C ALA A 294 10.93 -6.62 1.90
N SER A 295 11.34 -7.74 1.32
CA SER A 295 12.76 -8.05 1.07
C SER A 295 13.50 -6.99 0.24
N ALA A 296 12.85 -6.35 -0.74
CA ALA A 296 13.46 -5.28 -1.54
C ALA A 296 13.63 -3.98 -0.72
N THR A 297 12.62 -3.60 0.03
CA THR A 297 12.64 -2.43 0.93
C THR A 297 13.68 -2.61 2.05
N LEU A 298 13.79 -3.81 2.61
CA LEU A 298 14.83 -4.13 3.61
C LEU A 298 16.24 -4.01 3.04
N ARG A 299 16.48 -4.44 1.79
CA ARG A 299 17.76 -4.22 1.11
C ARG A 299 18.05 -2.74 0.88
N MET A 300 17.04 -1.95 0.50
CA MET A 300 17.15 -0.49 0.38
C MET A 300 17.57 0.13 1.71
N PHE A 301 16.95 -0.25 2.81
CA PHE A 301 17.28 0.25 4.15
C PHE A 301 18.71 -0.12 4.56
N THR A 302 19.10 -1.38 4.35
CA THR A 302 20.47 -1.85 4.64
C THR A 302 21.51 -1.05 3.83
N HIS A 303 21.24 -0.85 2.54
CA HIS A 303 22.15 -0.11 1.65
C HIS A 303 22.35 1.33 2.06
N ASN A 304 21.32 1.96 2.63
CA ASN A 304 21.35 3.35 3.09
C ASN A 304 21.78 3.51 4.56
N GLY A 305 22.28 2.45 5.21
CA GLY A 305 22.80 2.51 6.57
C GLY A 305 21.73 2.68 7.66
N VAL A 306 20.45 2.37 7.36
CA VAL A 306 19.37 2.43 8.36
C VAL A 306 19.63 1.50 9.54
N LEU A 307 20.19 0.32 9.26
CA LEU A 307 20.46 -0.71 10.25
C LEU A 307 21.82 -0.53 10.99
N ASP A 308 22.54 0.58 10.73
CA ASP A 308 23.78 0.89 11.43
C ASP A 308 23.53 1.39 12.87
N ASP A 309 22.33 1.97 13.10
CA ASP A 309 21.86 2.30 14.44
C ASP A 309 21.34 1.06 15.17
N ASN A 310 21.89 0.78 16.36
CA ASN A 310 21.55 -0.42 17.12
C ASN A 310 20.06 -0.45 17.53
N ARG A 311 19.50 0.68 17.99
CA ARG A 311 18.10 0.75 18.41
C ARG A 311 17.16 0.44 17.25
N THR A 312 17.46 0.97 16.08
CA THR A 312 16.72 0.70 14.85
C THR A 312 16.82 -0.78 14.47
N ARG A 313 18.04 -1.33 14.45
CA ARG A 313 18.27 -2.74 14.11
C ARG A 313 17.55 -3.68 15.09
N ASP A 314 17.63 -3.42 16.38
CA ASP A 314 16.95 -4.21 17.40
C ASP A 314 15.44 -4.21 17.17
N ARG A 315 14.85 -3.05 16.78
CA ARG A 315 13.44 -2.95 16.47
C ARG A 315 13.02 -3.77 15.24
N PHE A 316 13.85 -3.80 14.18
CA PHE A 316 13.62 -4.68 13.03
C PHE A 316 13.69 -6.16 13.41
N ALA A 317 14.63 -6.55 14.29
CA ALA A 317 14.73 -7.92 14.79
C ALA A 317 13.54 -8.32 15.67
N GLU A 318 13.11 -7.45 16.60
CA GLU A 318 11.91 -7.65 17.44
C GLU A 318 10.64 -7.89 16.58
N ARG A 319 10.55 -7.23 15.43
CA ARG A 319 9.44 -7.40 14.49
C ARG A 319 9.61 -8.59 13.54
N GLY A 320 10.72 -9.33 13.65
CA GLY A 320 10.99 -10.50 12.82
C GLY A 320 11.31 -10.20 11.36
N LEU A 321 11.67 -8.94 11.04
CA LEU A 321 12.00 -8.51 9.69
C LEU A 321 13.43 -8.83 9.29
N ILE A 322 14.34 -8.93 10.27
CA ILE A 322 15.72 -9.38 10.11
C ILE A 322 16.04 -10.44 11.17
N ASP A 323 17.15 -11.13 11.04
CA ASP A 323 17.67 -12.03 12.05
C ASP A 323 18.32 -11.21 13.18
N ALA A 324 18.23 -11.72 14.43
CA ALA A 324 18.78 -11.06 15.64
C ALA A 324 20.32 -11.09 15.67
#